data_ae95ba0fd5e248184edcc3412f82ddbd
#
_entry.id   ae95ba0fd5e248184edcc3412f82ddbd
#
_cell.length_a   1.000
_cell.length_b   1.000
_cell.length_c   1.000
_cell.angle_alpha   90.00
_cell.angle_beta   90.00
_cell.angle_gamma   90.00
#
_symmetry.space_group_name_H-M   'P 1'
#
loop_
_entity.id
_entity.type
_entity.pdbx_description
1 polymer ?
#
loop_
_entity_poly.entity_id
_entity_poly.type
_entity_poly.pdbx_seq_one_letter_code
_entity_poly.pdbx_strand_id
1 'polypeptide(L)'
;MKFQLKKIGYFLLFFILTNQNTMAQSDYETLWKSILKFESEGKTKDAFKKIEEILSISKTENNTPQSIKANLYKYRYLMTLEEDAEWKIVNGIKQDIATSSGTDKAILQSILAELYFQYFNENTWKFSKRTETDEKQSDDFRTWDLKTLFKEINALYVASLSDKKTLQQTQLNAYSLIISSQNNSKIYRPTLFDLLANRAIDYFNNDKSNLAEPSNAFAIDHKKYFSTANEFIHLQLNNSDSNSQNYLALKVYQDLLAFRLADKENKNALADADLKRLQFVKEHYFNKDENELLYYEALNSIKNEYENCQVGATIQFEMANLIYHSCIRSNHEISVLPNKNGIKDAIDIIQSTIIKYPKTEGAINCETLKATILQKEITVSTEEAVIPNEPFKAFIKYKNVKNVYLKIIPINFTEKDKLFNLKNKETNVDVLKRLNAINASKKWNITLPIAEDYLSHSTEIKVDALTS
;
A
#
# COMPACT_ATOMS: atom_id res chain seq x y z
N MET A 1 8.63 -13.31 -64.97
CA MET A 1 7.90 -14.35 -64.24
C MET A 1 8.60 -14.90 -62.99
N LYS A 2 9.76 -14.34 -62.56
CA LYS A 2 10.49 -14.77 -61.33
C LYS A 2 10.21 -13.90 -60.08
N PHE A 3 9.48 -12.82 -60.22
CA PHE A 3 9.21 -11.87 -59.07
C PHE A 3 7.92 -12.19 -58.32
N GLN A 4 7.01 -12.92 -58.89
CA GLN A 4 5.73 -13.29 -58.26
C GLN A 4 5.86 -14.45 -57.22
N LEU A 5 6.76 -15.38 -57.46
CA LEU A 5 6.96 -16.56 -56.62
C LEU A 5 7.59 -16.25 -55.23
N LYS A 6 8.44 -15.21 -55.18
CA LYS A 6 9.03 -14.79 -53.87
C LYS A 6 8.03 -14.10 -52.96
N LYS A 7 7.08 -13.31 -53.48
CA LYS A 7 6.04 -12.65 -52.67
C LYS A 7 5.02 -13.65 -52.09
N ILE A 8 4.71 -14.70 -52.84
CA ILE A 8 3.81 -15.78 -52.38
C ILE A 8 4.48 -16.58 -51.25
N GLY A 9 5.79 -16.84 -51.35
CA GLY A 9 6.54 -17.54 -50.31
C GLY A 9 6.60 -16.77 -48.98
N TYR A 10 6.80 -15.45 -48.99
CA TYR A 10 6.76 -14.64 -47.79
C TYR A 10 5.37 -14.48 -47.20
N PHE A 11 4.31 -14.45 -48.00
CA PHE A 11 2.94 -14.40 -47.54
C PHE A 11 2.51 -15.72 -46.89
N LEU A 12 2.90 -16.86 -47.46
CA LEU A 12 2.68 -18.17 -46.87
C LEU A 12 3.47 -18.40 -45.58
N LEU A 13 4.73 -17.91 -45.48
CA LEU A 13 5.53 -18.01 -44.28
C LEU A 13 4.96 -17.13 -43.14
N PHE A 14 4.44 -15.94 -43.48
CA PHE A 14 3.76 -15.07 -42.52
C PHE A 14 2.44 -15.66 -42.02
N PHE A 15 1.69 -16.34 -42.91
CA PHE A 15 0.43 -16.99 -42.53
C PHE A 15 0.65 -18.25 -41.70
N ILE A 16 1.75 -18.99 -41.90
CA ILE A 16 2.12 -20.14 -41.07
C ILE A 16 2.54 -19.68 -39.67
N LEU A 17 3.28 -18.56 -39.53
CA LEU A 17 3.68 -18.02 -38.23
C LEU A 17 2.49 -17.45 -37.43
N THR A 18 1.50 -16.84 -38.11
CA THR A 18 0.29 -16.35 -37.43
C THR A 18 -0.64 -17.49 -37.00
N ASN A 19 -0.70 -18.58 -37.78
CA ASN A 19 -1.51 -19.77 -37.43
C ASN A 19 -0.89 -20.58 -36.28
N GLN A 20 0.44 -20.66 -36.17
CA GLN A 20 1.08 -21.36 -35.05
C GLN A 20 0.79 -20.65 -33.72
N ASN A 21 0.85 -19.32 -33.67
CA ASN A 21 0.54 -18.57 -32.46
C ASN A 21 -0.94 -18.69 -32.03
N THR A 22 -1.86 -18.78 -32.98
CA THR A 22 -3.29 -18.95 -32.68
C THR A 22 -3.62 -20.38 -32.25
N MET A 23 -2.97 -21.41 -32.81
CA MET A 23 -3.16 -22.80 -32.37
C MET A 23 -2.56 -23.01 -30.96
N ALA A 24 -1.35 -22.57 -30.71
CA ALA A 24 -0.72 -22.68 -29.39
C ALA A 24 -1.54 -21.97 -28.28
N GLN A 25 -2.14 -20.80 -28.57
CA GLN A 25 -3.01 -20.08 -27.64
C GLN A 25 -4.28 -20.90 -27.33
N SER A 26 -4.89 -21.58 -28.29
CA SER A 26 -6.09 -22.40 -28.08
C SER A 26 -5.80 -23.64 -27.24
N ASP A 27 -4.60 -24.20 -27.34
CA ASP A 27 -4.18 -25.38 -26.58
C ASP A 27 -4.01 -25.04 -25.08
N TYR A 28 -3.37 -23.92 -24.74
CA TYR A 28 -3.28 -23.45 -23.34
C TYR A 28 -4.67 -23.16 -22.76
N GLU A 29 -5.55 -22.52 -23.51
CA GLU A 29 -6.90 -22.22 -23.02
C GLU A 29 -7.69 -23.51 -22.71
N THR A 30 -7.57 -24.52 -23.57
CA THR A 30 -8.20 -25.82 -23.36
C THR A 30 -7.65 -26.54 -22.13
N LEU A 31 -6.32 -26.51 -21.94
CA LEU A 31 -5.67 -27.11 -20.78
C LEU A 31 -6.09 -26.39 -19.49
N TRP A 32 -6.11 -25.05 -19.47
CA TRP A 32 -6.56 -24.28 -18.31
C TRP A 32 -8.04 -24.52 -17.98
N LYS A 33 -8.92 -24.62 -18.97
CA LYS A 33 -10.34 -25.00 -18.76
C LYS A 33 -10.46 -26.38 -18.12
N SER A 34 -9.65 -27.34 -18.56
CA SER A 34 -9.63 -28.69 -17.98
C SER A 34 -9.15 -28.68 -16.53
N ILE A 35 -8.14 -27.88 -16.19
CA ILE A 35 -7.65 -27.71 -14.83
C ILE A 35 -8.75 -27.15 -13.92
N LEU A 36 -9.42 -26.06 -14.33
CA LEU A 36 -10.52 -25.47 -13.57
C LEU A 36 -11.68 -26.42 -13.35
N LYS A 37 -11.98 -27.26 -14.38
CA LYS A 37 -12.99 -28.31 -14.25
C LYS A 37 -12.58 -29.36 -13.22
N PHE A 38 -11.35 -29.87 -13.26
CA PHE A 38 -10.86 -30.83 -12.26
C PHE A 38 -10.85 -30.25 -10.86
N GLU A 39 -10.50 -28.96 -10.70
CA GLU A 39 -10.60 -28.26 -9.40
C GLU A 39 -12.04 -28.24 -8.87
N SER A 40 -13.01 -27.89 -9.73
CA SER A 40 -14.44 -27.87 -9.34
C SER A 40 -14.97 -29.24 -8.94
N GLU A 41 -14.38 -30.32 -9.49
CA GLU A 41 -14.71 -31.71 -9.18
C GLU A 41 -13.88 -32.29 -8.02
N GLY A 42 -12.99 -31.51 -7.38
CA GLY A 42 -12.09 -31.98 -6.31
C GLY A 42 -10.99 -32.94 -6.77
N LYS A 43 -10.74 -33.06 -8.08
CA LYS A 43 -9.76 -33.97 -8.69
C LYS A 43 -8.36 -33.32 -8.78
N THR A 44 -7.77 -32.97 -7.64
CA THR A 44 -6.50 -32.21 -7.55
C THR A 44 -5.34 -32.93 -8.27
N LYS A 45 -5.26 -34.27 -8.19
CA LYS A 45 -4.20 -35.04 -8.86
C LYS A 45 -4.30 -34.97 -10.39
N ASP A 46 -5.51 -34.95 -10.96
CA ASP A 46 -5.70 -34.84 -12.40
C ASP A 46 -5.43 -33.39 -12.87
N ALA A 47 -5.82 -32.40 -12.09
CA ALA A 47 -5.44 -31.01 -12.32
C ALA A 47 -3.90 -30.84 -12.31
N PHE A 48 -3.20 -31.46 -11.36
CA PHE A 48 -1.74 -31.43 -11.27
C PHE A 48 -1.06 -32.01 -12.52
N LYS A 49 -1.52 -33.15 -13.06
CA LYS A 49 -0.99 -33.71 -14.31
C LYS A 49 -1.12 -32.76 -15.49
N LYS A 50 -2.25 -32.00 -15.57
CA LYS A 50 -2.43 -30.99 -16.61
C LYS A 50 -1.51 -29.79 -16.46
N ILE A 51 -1.16 -29.43 -15.22
CA ILE A 51 -0.14 -28.42 -14.96
C ILE A 51 1.24 -28.86 -15.46
N GLU A 52 1.62 -30.11 -15.23
CA GLU A 52 2.89 -30.66 -15.76
C GLU A 52 2.95 -30.66 -17.29
N GLU A 53 1.81 -30.92 -17.95
CA GLU A 53 1.68 -30.81 -19.39
C GLU A 53 1.91 -29.38 -19.89
N ILE A 54 1.27 -28.38 -19.23
CA ILE A 54 1.51 -26.94 -19.52
C ILE A 54 2.98 -26.56 -19.30
N LEU A 55 3.61 -27.02 -18.22
CA LEU A 55 5.03 -26.76 -17.94
C LEU A 55 5.94 -27.31 -19.03
N SER A 56 5.66 -28.52 -19.53
CA SER A 56 6.42 -29.12 -20.62
C SER A 56 6.30 -28.32 -21.93
N ILE A 57 5.07 -27.94 -22.30
CA ILE A 57 4.80 -27.18 -23.53
C ILE A 57 5.43 -25.78 -23.42
N SER A 58 5.19 -25.08 -22.31
CA SER A 58 5.67 -23.71 -22.14
C SER A 58 7.19 -23.59 -22.12
N LYS A 59 7.91 -24.60 -21.60
CA LYS A 59 9.38 -24.67 -21.66
C LYS A 59 9.86 -24.86 -23.10
N THR A 60 9.21 -25.73 -23.87
CA THR A 60 9.57 -25.96 -25.27
C THR A 60 9.34 -24.71 -26.14
N GLU A 61 8.27 -23.97 -25.86
CA GLU A 61 7.89 -22.77 -26.60
C GLU A 61 8.55 -21.49 -26.07
N ASN A 62 9.33 -21.56 -24.98
CA ASN A 62 9.86 -20.40 -24.26
C ASN A 62 8.76 -19.40 -23.85
N ASN A 63 7.58 -19.92 -23.46
CA ASN A 63 6.43 -19.10 -23.05
C ASN A 63 6.47 -18.83 -21.54
N THR A 64 7.27 -17.84 -21.13
CA THR A 64 7.46 -17.43 -19.73
C THR A 64 6.17 -17.21 -18.95
N PRO A 65 5.18 -16.42 -19.42
CA PRO A 65 3.95 -16.20 -18.66
C PRO A 65 3.19 -17.48 -18.34
N GLN A 66 3.13 -18.42 -19.27
CA GLN A 66 2.47 -19.72 -19.06
C GLN A 66 3.27 -20.60 -18.09
N SER A 67 4.61 -20.63 -18.24
CA SER A 67 5.50 -21.36 -17.33
C SER A 67 5.36 -20.87 -15.88
N ILE A 68 5.42 -19.56 -15.65
CA ILE A 68 5.27 -18.99 -14.30
C ILE A 68 3.88 -19.28 -13.73
N LYS A 69 2.80 -19.09 -14.53
CA LYS A 69 1.44 -19.41 -14.08
C LYS A 69 1.32 -20.89 -13.68
N ALA A 70 1.82 -21.79 -14.50
CA ALA A 70 1.78 -23.22 -14.23
C ALA A 70 2.59 -23.59 -12.98
N ASN A 71 3.77 -22.99 -12.76
CA ASN A 71 4.55 -23.19 -11.55
C ASN A 71 3.80 -22.73 -10.29
N LEU A 72 3.15 -21.55 -10.30
CA LEU A 72 2.34 -21.09 -9.18
C LEU A 72 1.20 -22.06 -8.84
N TYR A 73 0.52 -22.60 -9.84
CA TYR A 73 -0.51 -23.63 -9.65
C TYR A 73 0.07 -24.94 -9.13
N LYS A 74 1.22 -25.38 -9.64
CA LYS A 74 1.96 -26.54 -9.16
C LYS A 74 2.26 -26.42 -7.67
N TYR A 75 2.80 -25.28 -7.24
CA TYR A 75 3.13 -25.03 -5.84
C TYR A 75 1.88 -25.02 -4.95
N ARG A 76 0.78 -24.43 -5.41
CA ARG A 76 -0.50 -24.46 -4.71
C ARG A 76 -1.02 -25.89 -4.50
N TYR A 77 -0.91 -26.75 -5.51
CA TYR A 77 -1.34 -28.15 -5.40
C TYR A 77 -0.41 -28.97 -4.50
N LEU A 78 0.90 -28.73 -4.54
CA LEU A 78 1.83 -29.38 -3.64
C LEU A 78 1.49 -29.09 -2.17
N MET A 79 1.08 -27.87 -1.83
CA MET A 79 0.62 -27.52 -0.48
C MET A 79 -0.56 -28.36 0.00
N THR A 80 -1.37 -28.89 -0.92
CA THR A 80 -2.53 -29.71 -0.59
C THR A 80 -2.24 -31.22 -0.60
N LEU A 81 -1.26 -31.63 -1.41
CA LEU A 81 -1.00 -33.07 -1.71
C LEU A 81 0.14 -33.67 -0.92
N GLU A 82 1.04 -32.84 -0.34
CA GLU A 82 2.31 -33.30 0.20
C GLU A 82 2.49 -32.84 1.66
N GLU A 83 3.01 -33.71 2.51
CA GLU A 83 3.27 -33.40 3.93
C GLU A 83 4.38 -32.39 4.11
N ASP A 84 5.50 -32.49 3.39
CA ASP A 84 6.63 -31.55 3.42
C ASP A 84 6.59 -30.53 2.27
N ALA A 85 5.39 -30.04 1.94
CA ALA A 85 5.16 -29.21 0.77
C ALA A 85 6.06 -27.96 0.72
N GLU A 86 6.22 -27.24 1.82
CA GLU A 86 7.05 -26.03 1.89
C GLU A 86 8.49 -26.27 1.42
N TRP A 87 9.10 -27.36 1.93
CA TRP A 87 10.46 -27.75 1.57
C TRP A 87 10.56 -28.14 0.08
N LYS A 88 9.61 -28.94 -0.40
CA LYS A 88 9.57 -29.38 -1.81
C LYS A 88 9.37 -28.22 -2.76
N ILE A 89 8.50 -27.25 -2.41
CA ILE A 89 8.25 -26.04 -3.19
C ILE A 89 9.51 -25.19 -3.29
N VAL A 90 10.13 -24.87 -2.15
CA VAL A 90 11.34 -24.05 -2.12
C VAL A 90 12.46 -24.68 -2.94
N ASN A 91 12.70 -25.99 -2.78
CA ASN A 91 13.72 -26.68 -3.57
C ASN A 91 13.37 -26.73 -5.06
N GLY A 92 12.11 -26.94 -5.41
CA GLY A 92 11.64 -26.87 -6.79
C GLY A 92 11.91 -25.49 -7.41
N ILE A 93 11.58 -24.40 -6.70
CA ILE A 93 11.85 -23.03 -7.19
C ILE A 93 13.36 -22.78 -7.32
N LYS A 94 14.19 -23.25 -6.38
CA LYS A 94 15.66 -23.14 -6.48
C LYS A 94 16.20 -23.85 -7.73
N GLN A 95 15.69 -25.02 -8.04
CA GLN A 95 16.05 -25.76 -9.25
C GLN A 95 15.58 -25.01 -10.52
N ASP A 96 14.36 -24.50 -10.52
CA ASP A 96 13.84 -23.69 -11.64
C ASP A 96 14.66 -22.41 -11.84
N ILE A 97 15.09 -21.72 -10.76
CA ILE A 97 15.98 -20.56 -10.82
C ILE A 97 17.34 -20.93 -11.42
N ALA A 98 17.89 -22.08 -11.05
CA ALA A 98 19.20 -22.54 -11.54
C ALA A 98 19.21 -22.83 -13.04
N THR A 99 18.07 -23.23 -13.59
CA THR A 99 17.91 -23.57 -15.02
C THR A 99 17.30 -22.45 -15.85
N SER A 100 16.79 -21.38 -15.22
CA SER A 100 16.16 -20.23 -15.90
C SER A 100 17.14 -19.08 -16.14
N SER A 101 16.80 -18.21 -17.08
CA SER A 101 17.53 -16.99 -17.39
C SER A 101 16.56 -15.82 -17.60
N GLY A 102 17.10 -14.59 -17.72
CA GLY A 102 16.33 -13.40 -18.05
C GLY A 102 15.15 -13.16 -17.10
N THR A 103 13.98 -12.88 -17.67
CA THR A 103 12.76 -12.50 -16.92
C THR A 103 12.21 -13.62 -16.04
N ASP A 104 12.33 -14.89 -16.48
CA ASP A 104 11.89 -16.05 -15.70
C ASP A 104 12.64 -16.16 -14.39
N LYS A 105 13.97 -16.09 -14.47
CA LYS A 105 14.85 -16.15 -13.31
C LYS A 105 14.52 -15.01 -12.32
N ALA A 106 14.37 -13.80 -12.83
CA ALA A 106 14.05 -12.63 -12.02
C ALA A 106 12.71 -12.76 -11.26
N ILE A 107 11.67 -13.22 -11.95
CA ILE A 107 10.36 -13.43 -11.34
C ILE A 107 10.42 -14.52 -10.28
N LEU A 108 11.07 -15.66 -10.58
CA LEU A 108 11.19 -16.79 -9.64
C LEU A 108 12.00 -16.40 -8.39
N GLN A 109 13.05 -15.59 -8.53
CA GLN A 109 13.81 -15.05 -7.39
C GLN A 109 12.94 -14.16 -6.50
N SER A 110 12.14 -13.26 -7.09
CA SER A 110 11.20 -12.43 -6.33
C SER A 110 10.09 -13.24 -5.66
N ILE A 111 9.61 -14.32 -6.28
CA ILE A 111 8.64 -15.24 -5.69
C ILE A 111 9.25 -16.02 -4.52
N LEU A 112 10.47 -16.53 -4.66
CA LEU A 112 11.16 -17.26 -3.59
C LEU A 112 11.42 -16.36 -2.38
N ALA A 113 11.83 -15.11 -2.61
CA ALA A 113 12.00 -14.12 -1.54
C ALA A 113 10.70 -13.91 -0.76
N GLU A 114 9.58 -13.72 -1.46
CA GLU A 114 8.26 -13.56 -0.86
C GLU A 114 7.83 -14.80 -0.06
N LEU A 115 8.06 -16.00 -0.57
CA LEU A 115 7.73 -17.26 0.14
C LEU A 115 8.52 -17.40 1.45
N TYR A 116 9.80 -17.04 1.46
CA TYR A 116 10.58 -17.02 2.70
C TYR A 116 10.04 -16.00 3.69
N PHE A 117 9.64 -14.83 3.22
CA PHE A 117 9.06 -13.80 4.08
C PHE A 117 7.69 -14.20 4.63
N GLN A 118 6.84 -14.84 3.83
CA GLN A 118 5.57 -15.39 4.29
C GLN A 118 5.79 -16.49 5.34
N TYR A 119 6.73 -17.41 5.11
CA TYR A 119 7.11 -18.42 6.09
C TYR A 119 7.53 -17.80 7.43
N PHE A 120 8.34 -16.74 7.39
CA PHE A 120 8.72 -16.00 8.60
C PHE A 120 7.46 -15.44 9.31
N ASN A 121 6.56 -14.78 8.57
CA ASN A 121 5.36 -14.18 9.15
C ASN A 121 4.45 -15.21 9.85
N GLU A 122 4.31 -16.38 9.27
CA GLU A 122 3.50 -17.47 9.83
C GLU A 122 4.17 -18.18 11.00
N ASN A 123 5.49 -18.12 11.09
CA ASN A 123 6.30 -18.85 12.05
C ASN A 123 7.16 -17.96 12.98
N THR A 124 6.82 -16.67 13.13
CA THR A 124 7.61 -15.68 13.90
C THR A 124 8.01 -16.19 15.30
N TRP A 125 7.12 -16.92 15.98
CA TRP A 125 7.37 -17.51 17.29
C TRP A 125 8.49 -18.55 17.31
N LYS A 126 8.76 -19.24 16.19
CA LYS A 126 9.89 -20.21 16.09
C LYS A 126 11.22 -19.48 16.07
N PHE A 127 11.28 -18.30 15.42
CA PHE A 127 12.51 -17.54 15.28
C PHE A 127 12.92 -16.83 16.56
N SER A 128 11.98 -16.38 17.41
CA SER A 128 12.30 -15.74 18.69
C SER A 128 13.06 -16.62 19.68
N LYS A 129 13.07 -17.94 19.46
CA LYS A 129 13.75 -18.94 20.31
C LYS A 129 15.08 -19.46 19.72
N ARG A 130 15.44 -19.03 18.51
CA ARG A 130 16.65 -19.51 17.83
C ARG A 130 17.83 -18.61 18.17
N THR A 131 18.96 -19.24 18.46
CA THR A 131 20.24 -18.55 18.64
C THR A 131 20.79 -18.17 17.27
N GLU A 132 21.32 -16.96 17.14
CA GLU A 132 22.07 -16.56 15.95
C GLU A 132 23.28 -17.48 15.72
N THR A 133 23.51 -17.79 14.46
CA THR A 133 24.66 -18.58 14.01
C THR A 133 25.44 -17.78 12.98
N ASP A 134 26.79 -17.88 13.03
CA ASP A 134 27.65 -17.16 12.10
C ASP A 134 27.60 -17.71 10.67
N GLU A 135 27.24 -18.99 10.53
CA GLU A 135 27.19 -19.69 9.25
C GLU A 135 25.87 -20.45 9.05
N LYS A 136 25.48 -20.61 7.79
CA LYS A 136 24.32 -21.39 7.38
C LYS A 136 24.52 -22.88 7.73
N GLN A 137 23.83 -23.36 8.74
CA GLN A 137 23.95 -24.70 9.29
C GLN A 137 23.39 -25.81 8.36
N SER A 138 22.47 -25.49 7.48
CA SER A 138 21.74 -26.44 6.66
C SER A 138 21.14 -25.76 5.43
N ASP A 139 20.86 -26.53 4.37
CA ASP A 139 20.09 -26.06 3.21
C ASP A 139 18.58 -25.99 3.49
N ASP A 140 18.11 -26.59 4.56
CA ASP A 140 16.72 -26.51 4.99
C ASP A 140 16.44 -25.16 5.66
N PHE A 141 15.80 -24.26 4.92
CA PHE A 141 15.46 -22.90 5.39
C PHE A 141 14.60 -22.89 6.66
N ARG A 142 13.91 -23.98 6.95
CA ARG A 142 13.09 -24.13 8.16
C ARG A 142 13.92 -24.21 9.43
N THR A 143 15.24 -24.45 9.30
CA THR A 143 16.21 -24.52 10.41
C THR A 143 17.02 -23.24 10.59
N TRP A 144 16.95 -22.30 9.65
CA TRP A 144 17.74 -21.07 9.67
C TRP A 144 17.38 -20.16 10.83
N ASP A 145 18.36 -19.41 11.33
CA ASP A 145 18.13 -18.29 12.22
C ASP A 145 17.56 -17.07 11.45
N LEU A 146 17.16 -16.05 12.19
CA LEU A 146 16.52 -14.87 11.64
C LEU A 146 17.44 -14.09 10.70
N LYS A 147 18.69 -13.90 11.08
CA LYS A 147 19.71 -13.17 10.31
C LYS A 147 20.01 -13.86 8.97
N THR A 148 20.18 -15.18 8.99
CA THR A 148 20.39 -15.99 7.79
C THR A 148 19.20 -15.91 6.85
N LEU A 149 17.97 -16.01 7.38
CA LEU A 149 16.76 -15.93 6.57
C LEU A 149 16.61 -14.56 5.90
N PHE A 150 16.76 -13.46 6.64
CA PHE A 150 16.63 -12.11 6.07
C PHE A 150 17.76 -11.80 5.08
N LYS A 151 18.98 -12.25 5.34
CA LYS A 151 20.08 -12.13 4.38
C LYS A 151 19.77 -12.81 3.04
N GLU A 152 19.19 -14.01 3.08
CA GLU A 152 18.79 -14.74 1.87
C GLU A 152 17.64 -14.03 1.14
N ILE A 153 16.62 -13.53 1.86
CA ILE A 153 15.52 -12.76 1.26
C ILE A 153 16.06 -11.49 0.59
N ASN A 154 16.93 -10.74 1.27
CA ASN A 154 17.56 -9.55 0.73
C ASN A 154 18.33 -9.86 -0.56
N ALA A 155 19.15 -10.92 -0.54
CA ALA A 155 19.93 -11.34 -1.70
C ALA A 155 19.04 -11.73 -2.89
N LEU A 156 17.91 -12.40 -2.65
CA LEU A 156 16.97 -12.81 -3.70
C LEU A 156 16.26 -11.60 -4.32
N TYR A 157 15.80 -10.63 -3.52
CA TYR A 157 15.20 -9.41 -4.07
C TYR A 157 16.21 -8.59 -4.87
N VAL A 158 17.44 -8.42 -4.39
CA VAL A 158 18.50 -7.76 -5.14
C VAL A 158 18.83 -8.50 -6.44
N ALA A 159 18.96 -9.83 -6.38
CA ALA A 159 19.24 -10.65 -7.55
C ALA A 159 18.12 -10.59 -8.59
N SER A 160 16.86 -10.48 -8.16
CA SER A 160 15.71 -10.33 -9.08
C SER A 160 15.76 -9.07 -9.93
N LEU A 161 16.57 -8.08 -9.56
CA LEU A 161 16.74 -6.81 -10.27
C LEU A 161 18.06 -6.73 -11.06
N SER A 162 18.86 -7.80 -11.12
CA SER A 162 20.22 -7.77 -11.68
C SER A 162 20.25 -7.54 -13.19
N ASP A 163 19.33 -8.13 -13.97
CA ASP A 163 19.23 -7.95 -15.41
C ASP A 163 18.37 -6.72 -15.77
N LYS A 164 18.83 -5.53 -15.32
CA LYS A 164 18.10 -4.28 -15.48
C LYS A 164 17.64 -4.06 -16.91
N LYS A 165 18.52 -4.29 -17.90
CA LYS A 165 18.23 -4.00 -19.32
C LYS A 165 17.04 -4.81 -19.82
N THR A 166 17.03 -6.10 -19.62
CA THR A 166 15.93 -6.98 -20.04
C THR A 166 14.63 -6.62 -19.33
N LEU A 167 14.69 -6.39 -18.01
CA LEU A 167 13.51 -6.07 -17.20
C LEU A 167 12.88 -4.71 -17.58
N GLN A 168 13.70 -3.69 -17.86
CA GLN A 168 13.27 -2.36 -18.27
C GLN A 168 12.62 -2.38 -19.67
N GLN A 169 13.06 -3.26 -20.56
CA GLN A 169 12.50 -3.41 -21.90
C GLN A 169 11.23 -4.29 -21.93
N THR A 170 11.01 -5.10 -20.90
CA THR A 170 9.87 -6.01 -20.83
C THR A 170 8.63 -5.29 -20.32
N GLN A 171 7.63 -5.14 -21.19
CA GLN A 171 6.34 -4.54 -20.85
C GLN A 171 5.51 -5.45 -19.96
N LEU A 172 4.91 -4.89 -18.90
CA LEU A 172 4.12 -5.66 -17.92
C LEU A 172 2.88 -6.33 -18.54
N ASN A 173 2.39 -5.81 -19.66
CA ASN A 173 1.27 -6.42 -20.40
C ASN A 173 1.53 -7.86 -20.83
N ALA A 174 2.78 -8.24 -21.07
CA ALA A 174 3.14 -9.62 -21.41
C ALA A 174 2.79 -10.62 -20.30
N TYR A 175 2.67 -10.15 -19.06
CA TYR A 175 2.39 -10.96 -17.87
C TYR A 175 0.95 -10.81 -17.36
N SER A 176 0.02 -10.30 -18.16
CA SER A 176 -1.40 -10.12 -17.80
C SER A 176 -2.10 -11.41 -17.36
N LEU A 177 -1.58 -12.58 -17.73
CA LEU A 177 -2.07 -13.89 -17.29
C LEU A 177 -1.82 -14.18 -15.80
N ILE A 178 -0.80 -13.56 -15.20
CA ILE A 178 -0.37 -13.82 -13.82
C ILE A 178 -0.45 -12.60 -12.93
N ILE A 179 -0.63 -11.41 -13.51
CA ILE A 179 -0.70 -10.16 -12.77
C ILE A 179 -2.12 -9.61 -12.85
N SER A 180 -2.80 -9.54 -11.71
CA SER A 180 -4.03 -8.78 -11.58
C SER A 180 -3.68 -7.30 -11.38
N SER A 181 -3.99 -6.45 -12.33
CA SER A 181 -3.75 -5.01 -12.23
C SER A 181 -5.04 -4.25 -11.95
N GLN A 182 -4.99 -3.29 -11.03
CA GLN A 182 -6.05 -2.30 -10.90
C GLN A 182 -6.02 -1.34 -12.10
N ASN A 183 -7.14 -0.67 -12.35
CA ASN A 183 -7.22 0.38 -13.36
C ASN A 183 -6.12 1.42 -13.07
N ASN A 184 -5.41 1.86 -14.09
CA ASN A 184 -4.31 2.82 -14.05
C ASN A 184 -2.95 2.33 -13.47
N SER A 185 -2.84 1.17 -12.83
CA SER A 185 -1.55 0.70 -12.29
C SER A 185 -0.44 0.60 -13.35
N LYS A 186 -0.81 0.30 -14.59
CA LYS A 186 0.14 0.21 -15.74
C LYS A 186 0.68 1.58 -16.19
N ILE A 187 0.02 2.67 -15.86
CA ILE A 187 0.50 4.03 -16.14
C ILE A 187 1.67 4.36 -15.22
N TYR A 188 1.61 3.89 -13.98
CA TYR A 188 2.64 4.13 -12.97
C TYR A 188 3.77 3.11 -13.02
N ARG A 189 3.48 1.86 -13.44
CA ARG A 189 4.42 0.73 -13.45
C ARG A 189 4.29 -0.06 -14.75
N PRO A 190 4.77 0.50 -15.89
CA PRO A 190 4.54 -0.11 -17.20
C PRO A 190 5.45 -1.30 -17.50
N THR A 191 6.59 -1.47 -16.81
CA THR A 191 7.58 -2.51 -17.10
C THR A 191 7.71 -3.53 -15.98
N LEU A 192 8.32 -4.68 -16.31
CA LEU A 192 8.63 -5.70 -15.32
C LEU A 192 9.64 -5.21 -14.27
N PHE A 193 10.55 -4.31 -14.66
CA PHE A 193 11.48 -3.66 -13.70
C PHE A 193 10.72 -2.88 -12.63
N ASP A 194 9.71 -2.09 -13.01
CA ASP A 194 8.89 -1.36 -12.03
C ASP A 194 8.21 -2.30 -11.05
N LEU A 195 7.63 -3.38 -11.55
CA LEU A 195 6.94 -4.35 -10.70
C LEU A 195 7.88 -4.97 -9.68
N LEU A 196 9.02 -5.50 -10.14
CA LEU A 196 9.98 -6.19 -9.28
C LEU A 196 10.68 -5.22 -8.31
N ALA A 197 10.99 -4.00 -8.75
CA ALA A 197 11.55 -2.95 -7.90
C ALA A 197 10.58 -2.55 -6.78
N ASN A 198 9.29 -2.33 -7.10
CA ASN A 198 8.30 -2.03 -6.07
C ASN A 198 8.10 -3.21 -5.10
N ARG A 199 8.10 -4.46 -5.56
CA ARG A 199 8.04 -5.63 -4.66
C ARG A 199 9.22 -5.69 -3.69
N ALA A 200 10.43 -5.40 -4.17
CA ALA A 200 11.63 -5.34 -3.32
C ALA A 200 11.53 -4.17 -2.31
N ILE A 201 11.10 -2.99 -2.76
CA ILE A 201 10.90 -1.81 -1.91
C ILE A 201 9.84 -2.08 -0.84
N ASP A 202 8.69 -2.66 -1.20
CA ASP A 202 7.61 -2.99 -0.27
C ASP A 202 8.10 -3.96 0.83
N TYR A 203 8.97 -4.91 0.48
CA TYR A 203 9.62 -5.77 1.46
C TYR A 203 10.63 -5.00 2.31
N PHE A 204 11.50 -4.17 1.72
CA PHE A 204 12.48 -3.38 2.48
C PHE A 204 11.85 -2.30 3.36
N ASN A 205 10.63 -1.92 3.11
CA ASN A 205 9.87 -0.95 3.92
C ASN A 205 9.22 -1.57 5.17
N ASN A 206 9.44 -2.86 5.46
CA ASN A 206 8.82 -3.44 6.63
C ASN A 206 9.76 -3.48 7.85
N ASP A 207 9.23 -3.13 9.02
CA ASP A 207 10.00 -3.03 10.27
C ASP A 207 10.38 -4.37 10.91
N LYS A 208 9.93 -5.51 10.38
CA LYS A 208 10.13 -6.81 11.02
C LYS A 208 11.57 -7.30 10.97
N SER A 209 12.34 -6.83 10.00
CA SER A 209 13.77 -7.14 9.90
C SER A 209 14.62 -6.38 10.91
N ASN A 210 14.11 -5.28 11.48
CA ASN A 210 14.79 -4.51 12.53
C ASN A 210 15.09 -5.41 13.76
N LEU A 211 14.40 -6.55 13.88
CA LEU A 211 14.69 -7.56 14.90
C LEU A 211 16.09 -8.19 14.76
N ALA A 212 16.73 -8.10 13.59
CA ALA A 212 18.05 -8.64 13.29
C ALA A 212 19.06 -7.55 12.88
N GLU A 213 18.71 -6.26 13.01
CA GLU A 213 19.60 -5.17 12.63
C GLU A 213 20.77 -5.00 13.62
N PRO A 214 22.00 -4.88 13.14
CA PRO A 214 23.14 -4.52 13.98
C PRO A 214 23.03 -3.07 14.47
N SER A 215 23.69 -2.76 15.59
CA SER A 215 23.71 -1.40 16.17
C SER A 215 24.30 -0.32 15.26
N ASN A 216 25.03 -0.69 14.23
CA ASN A 216 25.62 0.17 13.20
C ASN A 216 24.89 0.08 11.86
N ALA A 217 23.60 -0.29 11.84
CA ALA A 217 22.78 -0.30 10.64
C ALA A 217 22.76 1.06 9.94
N PHE A 218 22.55 1.04 8.64
CA PHE A 218 22.50 2.26 7.84
C PHE A 218 21.28 3.13 8.24
N ALA A 219 21.56 4.35 8.68
CA ALA A 219 20.52 5.32 9.04
C ALA A 219 20.27 6.34 7.92
N ILE A 220 19.01 6.72 7.73
CA ILE A 220 18.61 7.85 6.89
C ILE A 220 18.62 9.09 7.78
N ASP A 221 19.78 9.73 7.93
CA ASP A 221 20.05 10.77 8.92
C ASP A 221 20.39 12.15 8.33
N HIS A 222 20.40 12.29 7.01
CA HIS A 222 20.80 13.53 6.36
C HIS A 222 19.73 14.04 5.39
N LYS A 223 19.42 15.35 5.45
CA LYS A 223 18.41 16.01 4.60
C LYS A 223 18.61 15.83 3.08
N LYS A 224 19.84 15.51 2.61
CA LYS A 224 20.11 15.20 1.21
C LYS A 224 19.24 14.08 0.63
N TYR A 225 18.72 13.19 1.46
CA TYR A 225 17.82 12.13 1.01
C TYR A 225 16.45 12.65 0.54
N PHE A 226 16.08 13.90 0.91
CA PHE A 226 14.90 14.60 0.39
C PHE A 226 15.17 15.44 -0.87
N SER A 227 16.38 15.41 -1.45
CA SER A 227 16.70 16.15 -2.68
C SER A 227 15.88 15.69 -3.88
N THR A 228 15.95 16.43 -4.99
CA THR A 228 15.26 16.06 -6.24
C THR A 228 15.68 14.69 -6.77
N ALA A 229 14.84 14.04 -7.58
CA ALA A 229 15.16 12.73 -8.16
C ALA A 229 16.52 12.74 -8.88
N ASN A 230 16.82 13.81 -9.64
CA ASN A 230 18.06 13.93 -10.37
C ASN A 230 19.29 14.04 -9.47
N GLU A 231 19.19 14.73 -8.34
CA GLU A 231 20.28 14.80 -7.35
C GLU A 231 20.40 13.49 -6.57
N PHE A 232 19.26 12.90 -6.20
CA PHE A 232 19.21 11.67 -5.40
C PHE A 232 19.90 10.48 -6.07
N ILE A 233 19.75 10.29 -7.37
CA ILE A 233 20.38 9.16 -8.09
C ILE A 233 21.92 9.21 -8.06
N HIS A 234 22.51 10.39 -7.81
CA HIS A 234 23.95 10.59 -7.73
C HIS A 234 24.49 10.60 -6.29
N LEU A 235 23.62 10.44 -5.27
CA LEU A 235 24.08 10.41 -3.90
C LEU A 235 24.95 9.19 -3.61
N GLN A 236 26.11 9.44 -2.99
CA GLN A 236 26.93 8.36 -2.43
C GLN A 236 26.29 7.85 -1.14
N LEU A 237 25.84 6.61 -1.14
CA LEU A 237 25.30 5.95 0.02
C LEU A 237 26.44 5.20 0.71
N ASN A 238 27.01 5.84 1.74
CA ASN A 238 28.07 5.21 2.53
C ASN A 238 27.44 4.23 3.51
N ASN A 239 27.84 2.98 3.43
CA ASN A 239 27.25 1.92 4.27
C ASN A 239 28.32 0.96 4.79
N SER A 240 28.28 0.67 6.08
CA SER A 240 29.04 -0.37 6.75
C SER A 240 28.29 -1.71 6.79
N ASP A 241 26.98 -1.72 6.54
CA ASP A 241 26.12 -2.92 6.52
C ASP A 241 25.40 -3.08 5.19
N SER A 242 25.94 -3.94 4.32
CA SER A 242 25.37 -4.22 3.00
C SER A 242 24.00 -4.92 3.02
N ASN A 243 23.53 -5.38 4.18
CA ASN A 243 22.24 -6.04 4.37
C ASN A 243 21.19 -5.11 4.98
N SER A 244 21.52 -3.87 5.34
CA SER A 244 20.55 -2.90 5.83
C SER A 244 19.43 -2.70 4.81
N GLN A 245 18.19 -2.88 5.24
CA GLN A 245 17.02 -2.72 4.37
C GLN A 245 16.87 -1.28 3.88
N ASN A 246 17.11 -0.29 4.73
CA ASN A 246 17.11 1.12 4.34
C ASN A 246 18.11 1.40 3.23
N TYR A 247 19.32 0.85 3.33
CA TYR A 247 20.34 0.97 2.28
C TYR A 247 19.89 0.33 0.97
N LEU A 248 19.41 -0.92 1.04
CA LEU A 248 18.96 -1.66 -0.13
C LEU A 248 17.76 -0.99 -0.81
N ALA A 249 16.79 -0.49 -0.03
CA ALA A 249 15.67 0.28 -0.57
C ALA A 249 16.13 1.52 -1.31
N LEU A 250 17.03 2.34 -0.72
CA LEU A 250 17.55 3.54 -1.40
C LEU A 250 18.33 3.19 -2.67
N LYS A 251 19.06 2.08 -2.70
CA LYS A 251 19.73 1.59 -3.93
C LYS A 251 18.74 1.23 -5.02
N VAL A 252 17.64 0.54 -4.66
CA VAL A 252 16.57 0.21 -5.62
C VAL A 252 15.89 1.49 -6.12
N TYR A 253 15.63 2.47 -5.25
CA TYR A 253 15.10 3.77 -5.66
C TYR A 253 16.04 4.52 -6.58
N GLN A 254 17.36 4.50 -6.33
CA GLN A 254 18.34 5.11 -7.25
C GLN A 254 18.26 4.48 -8.65
N ASP A 255 18.21 3.16 -8.73
CA ASP A 255 18.11 2.44 -10.00
C ASP A 255 16.78 2.70 -10.73
N LEU A 256 15.68 2.70 -9.99
CA LEU A 256 14.35 2.95 -10.54
C LEU A 256 14.20 4.39 -11.05
N LEU A 257 14.66 5.37 -10.28
CA LEU A 257 14.61 6.78 -10.67
C LEU A 257 15.56 7.07 -11.83
N ALA A 258 16.77 6.50 -11.85
CA ALA A 258 17.69 6.66 -12.99
C ALA A 258 17.08 6.13 -14.30
N PHE A 259 16.38 4.97 -14.21
CA PHE A 259 15.65 4.43 -15.35
C PHE A 259 14.52 5.36 -15.79
N ARG A 260 13.71 5.86 -14.87
CA ARG A 260 12.55 6.71 -15.18
C ARG A 260 12.94 8.13 -15.63
N LEU A 261 14.05 8.69 -15.16
CA LEU A 261 14.59 9.95 -15.64
C LEU A 261 15.08 9.85 -17.11
N ALA A 262 15.59 8.68 -17.50
CA ALA A 262 15.97 8.43 -18.90
C ALA A 262 14.74 8.22 -19.82
N ASP A 263 13.60 7.80 -19.28
CA ASP A 263 12.34 7.54 -19.99
C ASP A 263 11.47 8.80 -20.04
N LYS A 264 11.65 9.62 -21.08
CA LYS A 264 10.95 10.91 -21.22
C LYS A 264 9.44 10.77 -21.48
N GLU A 265 8.96 9.59 -21.88
CA GLU A 265 7.57 9.39 -22.27
C GLU A 265 6.66 9.06 -21.07
N ASN A 266 7.21 8.46 -20.03
CA ASN A 266 6.43 7.95 -18.88
C ASN A 266 6.60 8.81 -17.61
N LYS A 267 6.27 10.10 -17.70
CA LYS A 267 6.37 11.03 -16.56
C LYS A 267 5.55 10.61 -15.34
N ASN A 268 4.41 9.92 -15.53
CA ASN A 268 3.64 9.40 -14.40
C ASN A 268 4.39 8.32 -13.62
N ALA A 269 5.15 7.47 -14.32
CA ALA A 269 5.96 6.44 -13.65
C ALA A 269 7.14 7.06 -12.88
N LEU A 270 7.77 8.11 -13.42
CA LEU A 270 8.79 8.89 -12.69
C LEU A 270 8.20 9.54 -11.44
N ALA A 271 7.06 10.22 -11.58
CA ALA A 271 6.40 10.91 -10.48
C ALA A 271 5.95 9.96 -9.36
N ASP A 272 5.41 8.75 -9.71
CA ASP A 272 5.05 7.71 -8.73
C ASP A 272 6.27 7.22 -7.97
N ALA A 273 7.36 6.92 -8.68
CA ALA A 273 8.58 6.43 -8.06
C ALA A 273 9.24 7.47 -7.14
N ASP A 274 9.25 8.74 -7.55
CA ASP A 274 9.85 9.83 -6.76
C ASP A 274 9.01 10.17 -5.51
N LEU A 275 7.69 10.23 -5.65
CA LEU A 275 6.80 10.42 -4.51
C LEU A 275 6.96 9.28 -3.48
N LYS A 276 7.01 8.04 -3.93
CA LYS A 276 7.22 6.87 -3.04
C LYS A 276 8.59 6.90 -2.37
N ARG A 277 9.64 7.31 -3.08
CA ARG A 277 10.95 7.51 -2.48
C ARG A 277 10.90 8.56 -1.36
N LEU A 278 10.23 9.68 -1.59
CA LEU A 278 10.08 10.71 -0.56
C LEU A 278 9.26 10.24 0.65
N GLN A 279 8.20 9.46 0.41
CA GLN A 279 7.41 8.84 1.48
C GLN A 279 8.26 7.87 2.31
N PHE A 280 9.05 7.01 1.64
CA PHE A 280 9.98 6.09 2.29
C PHE A 280 11.02 6.85 3.14
N VAL A 281 11.64 7.89 2.58
CA VAL A 281 12.61 8.72 3.31
C VAL A 281 11.96 9.36 4.54
N LYS A 282 10.75 9.93 4.40
CA LYS A 282 10.00 10.49 5.53
C LYS A 282 9.76 9.47 6.63
N GLU A 283 9.35 8.26 6.27
CA GLU A 283 9.03 7.20 7.23
C GLU A 283 10.25 6.77 8.04
N HIS A 284 11.40 6.62 7.37
CA HIS A 284 12.65 6.11 7.97
C HIS A 284 13.66 7.19 8.37
N TYR A 285 13.34 8.48 8.20
CA TYR A 285 14.25 9.56 8.59
C TYR A 285 14.48 9.58 10.10
N PHE A 286 15.74 9.60 10.50
CA PHE A 286 16.15 9.48 11.91
C PHE A 286 15.64 10.64 12.79
N ASN A 287 15.83 11.89 12.33
CA ASN A 287 15.39 13.07 13.08
C ASN A 287 13.91 13.37 12.85
N LYS A 288 13.07 12.97 13.79
CA LYS A 288 11.62 13.14 13.67
C LYS A 288 11.14 14.60 13.80
N ASP A 289 11.94 15.47 14.41
CA ASP A 289 11.55 16.86 14.64
C ASP A 289 11.52 17.71 13.36
N GLU A 290 12.44 17.47 12.44
CA GLU A 290 12.50 18.18 11.14
C GLU A 290 11.89 17.39 9.97
N ASN A 291 11.51 16.16 10.19
CA ASN A 291 11.06 15.24 9.17
C ASN A 291 9.88 15.80 8.35
N GLU A 292 8.87 16.34 9.01
CA GLU A 292 7.67 16.85 8.35
C GLU A 292 7.95 18.09 7.51
N LEU A 293 8.81 18.98 7.99
CA LEU A 293 9.23 20.18 7.26
C LEU A 293 10.02 19.79 6.00
N LEU A 294 11.01 18.92 6.13
CA LEU A 294 11.81 18.46 5.01
C LEU A 294 10.97 17.74 3.94
N TYR A 295 10.02 16.92 4.38
CA TYR A 295 9.10 16.25 3.48
C TYR A 295 8.18 17.25 2.76
N TYR A 296 7.62 18.23 3.48
CA TYR A 296 6.80 19.27 2.89
C TYR A 296 7.58 20.09 1.84
N GLU A 297 8.82 20.49 2.16
CA GLU A 297 9.70 21.21 1.24
C GLU A 297 9.99 20.37 -0.02
N ALA A 298 10.26 19.07 0.15
CA ALA A 298 10.47 18.16 -0.97
C ALA A 298 9.21 18.03 -1.85
N LEU A 299 8.02 17.84 -1.26
CA LEU A 299 6.75 17.82 -2.01
C LEU A 299 6.53 19.14 -2.75
N ASN A 300 6.82 20.27 -2.11
CA ASN A 300 6.68 21.59 -2.71
C ASN A 300 7.64 21.79 -3.89
N SER A 301 8.83 21.17 -3.88
CA SER A 301 9.78 21.24 -4.99
C SER A 301 9.30 20.46 -6.20
N ILE A 302 8.68 19.27 -6.02
CA ILE A 302 8.29 18.39 -7.12
C ILE A 302 6.85 18.66 -7.64
N LYS A 303 6.01 19.39 -6.88
CA LYS A 303 4.61 19.62 -7.29
C LYS A 303 4.46 20.31 -8.65
N ASN A 304 5.35 21.25 -8.98
CA ASN A 304 5.33 21.97 -10.25
C ASN A 304 5.90 21.12 -11.39
N GLU A 305 6.91 20.29 -11.10
CA GLU A 305 7.51 19.38 -12.07
C GLU A 305 6.49 18.34 -12.55
N TYR A 306 5.67 17.83 -11.64
CA TYR A 306 4.68 16.78 -11.90
C TYR A 306 3.24 17.29 -12.01
N GLU A 307 3.04 18.60 -12.18
CA GLU A 307 1.70 19.19 -12.22
C GLU A 307 0.82 18.70 -13.37
N ASN A 308 1.41 18.24 -14.47
CA ASN A 308 0.70 17.67 -15.62
C ASN A 308 0.57 16.14 -15.56
N CYS A 309 1.01 15.51 -14.47
CA CYS A 309 0.87 14.08 -14.22
C CYS A 309 -0.34 13.81 -13.32
N GLN A 310 -0.94 12.64 -13.45
CA GLN A 310 -2.01 12.22 -12.53
C GLN A 310 -1.53 12.13 -11.08
N VAL A 311 -0.26 11.76 -10.87
CA VAL A 311 0.42 11.72 -9.57
C VAL A 311 0.49 13.11 -8.92
N GLY A 312 0.44 14.20 -9.70
CA GLY A 312 0.35 15.56 -9.17
C GLY A 312 -0.82 15.74 -8.20
N ALA A 313 -1.94 15.07 -8.43
CA ALA A 313 -3.06 15.04 -7.48
C ALA A 313 -2.70 14.38 -6.15
N THR A 314 -1.93 13.29 -6.18
CA THR A 314 -1.47 12.58 -4.97
C THR A 314 -0.46 13.41 -4.20
N ILE A 315 0.44 14.12 -4.89
CA ILE A 315 1.40 15.06 -4.27
C ILE A 315 0.65 16.17 -3.53
N GLN A 316 -0.36 16.76 -4.16
CA GLN A 316 -1.19 17.80 -3.56
C GLN A 316 -1.97 17.26 -2.35
N PHE A 317 -2.53 16.04 -2.46
CA PHE A 317 -3.18 15.36 -1.33
C PHE A 317 -2.22 15.17 -0.15
N GLU A 318 -1.00 14.68 -0.39
CA GLU A 318 0.02 14.51 0.65
C GLU A 318 0.34 15.83 1.36
N MET A 319 0.48 16.93 0.60
CA MET A 319 0.71 18.26 1.17
C MET A 319 -0.46 18.71 2.06
N ALA A 320 -1.70 18.58 1.58
CA ALA A 320 -2.89 18.95 2.34
C ALA A 320 -3.05 18.09 3.60
N ASN A 321 -2.82 16.78 3.49
CA ASN A 321 -2.89 15.82 4.58
C ASN A 321 -1.84 16.13 5.66
N LEU A 322 -0.63 16.47 5.24
CA LEU A 322 0.45 16.84 6.16
C LEU A 322 0.12 18.13 6.95
N ILE A 323 -0.37 19.16 6.27
CA ILE A 323 -0.83 20.40 6.91
C ILE A 323 -1.94 20.10 7.92
N TYR A 324 -2.97 19.35 7.53
CA TYR A 324 -4.10 19.01 8.39
C TYR A 324 -3.64 18.29 9.66
N HIS A 325 -2.83 17.24 9.53
CA HIS A 325 -2.37 16.48 10.68
C HIS A 325 -1.39 17.26 11.57
N SER A 326 -0.55 18.10 10.99
CA SER A 326 0.32 19.00 11.78
C SER A 326 -0.51 19.97 12.62
N CYS A 327 -1.55 20.59 12.06
CA CYS A 327 -2.44 21.49 12.80
C CYS A 327 -3.21 20.79 13.93
N ILE A 328 -3.62 19.52 13.74
CA ILE A 328 -4.32 18.78 14.81
C ILE A 328 -3.38 18.44 15.95
N ARG A 329 -2.14 18.00 15.65
CA ARG A 329 -1.17 17.63 16.69
C ARG A 329 -0.67 18.81 17.50
N SER A 330 -0.46 19.95 16.87
CA SER A 330 0.03 21.15 17.55
C SER A 330 -0.98 21.76 18.53
N ASN A 331 -2.23 21.28 18.52
CA ASN A 331 -3.30 21.70 19.47
C ASN A 331 -3.32 23.22 19.71
N HIS A 332 -3.25 24.01 18.61
CA HIS A 332 -3.15 25.47 18.57
C HIS A 332 -1.74 26.06 18.78
N GLU A 333 -0.70 25.26 18.98
CA GLU A 333 0.67 25.74 18.91
C GLU A 333 1.08 25.98 17.44
N ILE A 334 2.16 26.78 17.25
CA ILE A 334 2.63 27.13 15.92
C ILE A 334 3.11 25.86 15.22
N SER A 335 2.45 25.50 14.10
CA SER A 335 2.91 24.41 13.23
C SER A 335 4.32 24.71 12.70
N VAL A 336 5.20 23.71 12.68
CA VAL A 336 6.54 23.82 12.05
C VAL A 336 6.46 24.00 10.53
N LEU A 337 5.29 23.73 9.93
CA LEU A 337 5.07 23.90 8.51
C LEU A 337 4.76 25.35 8.14
N PRO A 338 5.15 25.83 6.95
CA PRO A 338 4.92 27.21 6.51
C PRO A 338 3.48 27.48 6.06
N ASN A 339 2.50 27.01 6.85
CA ASN A 339 1.06 27.21 6.64
C ASN A 339 0.55 28.38 7.50
N LYS A 340 0.30 29.53 6.87
CA LYS A 340 -0.10 30.76 7.56
C LYS A 340 -1.54 30.74 8.09
N ASN A 341 -2.43 30.04 7.35
CA ASN A 341 -3.86 30.00 7.65
C ASN A 341 -4.32 28.64 8.24
N GLY A 342 -3.38 27.80 8.65
CA GLY A 342 -3.69 26.52 9.27
C GLY A 342 -4.42 25.56 8.34
N ILE A 343 -5.52 24.96 8.80
CA ILE A 343 -6.31 23.99 8.02
C ILE A 343 -6.97 24.61 6.77
N LYS A 344 -7.16 25.94 6.73
CA LYS A 344 -7.68 26.61 5.52
C LYS A 344 -6.76 26.40 4.32
N ASP A 345 -5.43 26.46 4.52
CA ASP A 345 -4.45 26.20 3.45
C ASP A 345 -4.61 24.76 2.91
N ALA A 346 -4.89 23.79 3.78
CA ALA A 346 -5.18 22.41 3.34
C ALA A 346 -6.47 22.34 2.50
N ILE A 347 -7.53 23.05 2.89
CA ILE A 347 -8.79 23.10 2.15
C ILE A 347 -8.61 23.73 0.77
N ASP A 348 -7.82 24.78 0.64
CA ASP A 348 -7.53 25.45 -0.63
C ASP A 348 -6.76 24.52 -1.58
N ILE A 349 -5.77 23.78 -1.08
CA ILE A 349 -5.06 22.75 -1.84
C ILE A 349 -6.04 21.66 -2.28
N ILE A 350 -6.88 21.15 -1.39
CA ILE A 350 -7.87 20.11 -1.68
C ILE A 350 -8.82 20.56 -2.78
N GLN A 351 -9.39 21.76 -2.70
CA GLN A 351 -10.35 22.26 -3.67
C GLN A 351 -9.73 22.44 -5.06
N SER A 352 -8.54 23.04 -5.11
CA SER A 352 -7.80 23.19 -6.37
C SER A 352 -7.43 21.85 -7.00
N THR A 353 -7.09 20.85 -6.18
CA THR A 353 -6.73 19.50 -6.63
C THR A 353 -7.92 18.77 -7.25
N ILE A 354 -9.08 18.80 -6.58
CA ILE A 354 -10.32 18.17 -7.09
C ILE A 354 -10.73 18.77 -8.45
N ILE A 355 -10.58 20.10 -8.62
CA ILE A 355 -10.91 20.79 -9.88
C ILE A 355 -9.90 20.43 -10.97
N LYS A 356 -8.61 20.44 -10.65
CA LYS A 356 -7.53 20.25 -11.64
C LYS A 356 -7.39 18.78 -12.10
N TYR A 357 -7.63 17.82 -11.20
CA TYR A 357 -7.39 16.40 -11.45
C TYR A 357 -8.62 15.51 -11.21
N PRO A 358 -9.77 15.80 -11.85
CA PRO A 358 -11.00 15.08 -11.56
C PRO A 358 -10.85 13.57 -11.78
N LYS A 359 -11.46 12.77 -10.90
CA LYS A 359 -11.50 11.28 -10.96
C LYS A 359 -10.14 10.58 -10.77
N THR A 360 -9.07 11.29 -10.44
CA THR A 360 -7.80 10.67 -10.06
C THR A 360 -7.87 10.16 -8.61
N GLU A 361 -7.00 9.22 -8.26
CA GLU A 361 -6.90 8.70 -6.90
C GLU A 361 -6.62 9.81 -5.88
N GLY A 362 -5.66 10.70 -6.18
CA GLY A 362 -5.36 11.84 -5.31
C GLY A 362 -6.54 12.80 -5.12
N ALA A 363 -7.37 13.02 -6.15
CA ALA A 363 -8.58 13.84 -6.01
C ALA A 363 -9.65 13.15 -5.13
N ILE A 364 -9.84 11.84 -5.28
CA ILE A 364 -10.74 11.04 -4.41
C ILE A 364 -10.28 11.10 -2.95
N ASN A 365 -8.98 10.99 -2.71
CA ASN A 365 -8.40 11.12 -1.38
C ASN A 365 -8.61 12.54 -0.82
N CYS A 366 -8.49 13.57 -1.65
CA CYS A 366 -8.81 14.96 -1.29
C CYS A 366 -10.28 15.13 -0.90
N GLU A 367 -11.23 14.52 -1.64
CA GLU A 367 -12.66 14.55 -1.28
C GLU A 367 -12.91 13.90 0.08
N THR A 368 -12.26 12.78 0.36
CA THR A 368 -12.33 12.08 1.65
C THR A 368 -11.77 12.94 2.79
N LEU A 369 -10.60 13.53 2.59
CA LEU A 369 -9.98 14.42 3.57
C LEU A 369 -10.86 15.65 3.82
N LYS A 370 -11.43 16.26 2.77
CA LYS A 370 -12.38 17.38 2.89
C LYS A 370 -13.59 17.01 3.74
N ALA A 371 -14.17 15.83 3.49
CA ALA A 371 -15.29 15.34 4.29
C ALA A 371 -14.90 15.19 5.77
N THR A 372 -13.73 14.67 6.06
CA THR A 372 -13.18 14.55 7.43
C THR A 372 -12.95 15.90 8.08
N ILE A 373 -12.40 16.88 7.37
CA ILE A 373 -12.18 18.24 7.88
C ILE A 373 -13.52 18.91 8.21
N LEU A 374 -14.50 18.79 7.34
CA LEU A 374 -15.81 19.43 7.45
C LEU A 374 -16.82 18.67 8.33
N GLN A 375 -16.47 17.47 8.79
CA GLN A 375 -17.33 16.66 9.63
C GLN A 375 -17.74 17.43 10.90
N LYS A 376 -19.03 17.38 11.19
CA LYS A 376 -19.59 17.95 12.43
C LYS A 376 -19.49 16.94 13.56
N GLU A 377 -18.92 17.35 14.65
CA GLU A 377 -18.77 16.52 15.86
C GLU A 377 -19.28 17.26 17.08
N ILE A 378 -19.93 16.55 17.98
CA ILE A 378 -20.36 17.06 19.28
C ILE A 378 -20.35 15.95 20.31
N THR A 379 -19.80 16.26 21.46
CA THR A 379 -19.85 15.40 22.65
C THR A 379 -20.29 16.26 23.84
N VAL A 380 -21.26 15.78 24.60
CA VAL A 380 -21.74 16.46 25.79
C VAL A 380 -21.46 15.55 27.00
N SER A 381 -20.80 16.07 28.00
CA SER A 381 -20.52 15.39 29.25
C SER A 381 -21.10 16.19 30.41
N THR A 382 -21.74 15.50 31.37
CA THR A 382 -22.27 16.05 32.59
C THR A 382 -21.78 15.24 33.79
N GLU A 383 -21.96 15.74 34.99
CA GLU A 383 -21.80 14.94 36.19
C GLU A 383 -22.80 13.78 36.21
N GLU A 384 -22.41 12.62 36.74
CA GLU A 384 -23.27 11.44 36.81
C GLU A 384 -24.46 11.65 37.76
N ALA A 385 -24.25 12.44 38.82
CA ALA A 385 -25.28 12.82 39.77
C ALA A 385 -25.21 14.34 40.04
N VAL A 386 -26.34 14.98 39.99
CA VAL A 386 -26.48 16.41 40.25
C VAL A 386 -27.38 16.64 41.49
N ILE A 387 -27.12 17.74 42.21
CA ILE A 387 -27.92 18.08 43.41
C ILE A 387 -29.30 18.62 42.94
N PRO A 388 -30.41 18.07 43.44
CA PRO A 388 -31.74 18.58 43.09
C PRO A 388 -31.88 20.06 43.48
N ASN A 389 -32.55 20.82 42.62
CA ASN A 389 -32.80 22.26 42.77
C ASN A 389 -31.53 23.12 42.72
N GLU A 390 -30.38 22.58 42.33
CA GLU A 390 -29.18 23.37 42.05
C GLU A 390 -28.79 23.32 40.58
N PRO A 391 -28.28 24.43 40.02
CA PRO A 391 -27.78 24.42 38.64
C PRO A 391 -26.45 23.64 38.57
N PHE A 392 -26.23 22.95 37.45
CA PHE A 392 -25.00 22.19 37.19
C PHE A 392 -24.35 22.60 35.88
N LYS A 393 -23.15 22.11 35.63
CA LYS A 393 -22.41 22.35 34.39
C LYS A 393 -22.50 21.18 33.44
N ALA A 394 -22.60 21.48 32.13
CA ALA A 394 -22.34 20.54 31.09
C ALA A 394 -21.14 21.00 30.25
N PHE A 395 -20.22 20.09 30.04
CA PHE A 395 -19.06 20.30 29.19
C PHE A 395 -19.39 19.84 27.76
N ILE A 396 -19.18 20.73 26.78
CA ILE A 396 -19.44 20.46 25.37
C ILE A 396 -18.13 20.54 24.61
N LYS A 397 -17.74 19.41 23.98
CA LYS A 397 -16.66 19.37 22.98
C LYS A 397 -17.32 19.32 21.61
N TYR A 398 -16.89 20.19 20.69
CA TYR A 398 -17.53 20.32 19.39
C TYR A 398 -16.52 20.69 18.29
N LYS A 399 -16.87 20.33 17.03
CA LYS A 399 -16.14 20.70 15.82
C LYS A 399 -17.16 21.03 14.74
N ASN A 400 -17.01 22.17 14.07
CA ASN A 400 -17.87 22.62 12.96
C ASN A 400 -19.37 22.70 13.31
N VAL A 401 -19.73 22.89 14.57
CA VAL A 401 -21.12 23.00 15.05
C VAL A 401 -21.36 24.40 15.62
N LYS A 402 -22.36 25.09 15.08
CA LYS A 402 -22.74 26.44 15.53
C LYS A 402 -23.90 26.43 16.52
N ASN A 403 -24.97 25.72 16.18
CA ASN A 403 -26.18 25.71 16.98
C ASN A 403 -26.40 24.31 17.57
N VAL A 404 -26.63 24.24 18.85
CA VAL A 404 -26.95 23.02 19.58
C VAL A 404 -28.32 23.15 20.19
N TYR A 405 -29.16 22.12 19.97
CA TYR A 405 -30.50 21.99 20.55
C TYR A 405 -30.43 20.97 21.68
N LEU A 406 -30.80 21.41 22.86
CA LEU A 406 -30.71 20.62 24.08
C LEU A 406 -32.14 20.37 24.61
N LYS A 407 -32.32 19.18 25.18
CA LYS A 407 -33.54 18.84 25.89
C LYS A 407 -33.26 17.95 27.09
N ILE A 408 -34.06 18.11 28.13
CA ILE A 408 -34.06 17.23 29.32
C ILE A 408 -35.31 16.39 29.26
N ILE A 409 -35.13 15.08 29.36
CA ILE A 409 -36.23 14.09 29.35
C ILE A 409 -36.17 13.36 30.69
N PRO A 410 -37.21 13.45 31.52
CA PRO A 410 -37.30 12.65 32.73
C PRO A 410 -37.59 11.20 32.35
N ILE A 411 -36.72 10.29 32.79
CA ILE A 411 -36.86 8.84 32.57
C ILE A 411 -36.45 8.13 33.85
N ASN A 412 -37.18 7.05 34.21
CA ASN A 412 -36.76 6.18 35.29
C ASN A 412 -35.73 5.14 34.80
N PHE A 413 -35.12 4.41 35.76
CA PHE A 413 -34.08 3.42 35.47
C PHE A 413 -34.54 2.33 34.49
N THR A 414 -35.76 1.82 34.66
CA THR A 414 -36.34 0.76 33.81
C THR A 414 -36.61 1.27 32.38
N GLU A 415 -37.01 2.53 32.26
CA GLU A 415 -37.22 3.18 30.95
C GLU A 415 -35.88 3.44 30.23
N LYS A 416 -34.81 3.82 30.98
CA LYS A 416 -33.48 3.98 30.47
C LYS A 416 -33.00 2.71 29.73
N ASP A 417 -33.10 1.55 30.41
CA ASP A 417 -32.71 0.27 29.81
C ASP A 417 -33.49 -0.06 28.54
N LYS A 418 -34.79 0.21 28.52
CA LYS A 418 -35.61 0.01 27.31
C LYS A 418 -35.28 0.94 26.17
N LEU A 419 -34.91 2.17 26.46
CA LEU A 419 -34.58 3.20 25.45
C LEU A 419 -33.22 3.00 24.79
N PHE A 420 -32.23 2.58 25.57
CA PHE A 420 -30.85 2.48 25.11
C PHE A 420 -30.45 1.05 24.70
N ASN A 421 -31.24 0.00 25.07
CA ASN A 421 -31.01 -1.35 24.57
C ASN A 421 -31.31 -1.41 23.07
N LEU A 422 -30.22 -1.57 22.27
CA LEU A 422 -30.33 -1.79 20.83
C LEU A 422 -30.84 -3.21 20.58
N LYS A 423 -32.00 -3.34 19.94
CA LYS A 423 -32.44 -4.61 19.37
C LYS A 423 -31.65 -4.94 18.12
N ASN A 424 -31.59 -6.25 17.75
CA ASN A 424 -30.92 -6.69 16.53
C ASN A 424 -31.32 -5.79 15.31
N LYS A 425 -30.29 -5.19 14.65
CA LYS A 425 -30.39 -4.27 13.50
C LYS A 425 -30.81 -2.81 13.81
N GLU A 426 -31.03 -2.43 15.06
CA GLU A 426 -31.25 -1.02 15.41
C GLU A 426 -29.94 -0.23 15.46
N THR A 427 -30.04 1.04 15.08
CA THR A 427 -28.92 1.98 15.07
C THR A 427 -29.11 3.06 16.15
N ASN A 428 -28.07 3.85 16.43
CA ASN A 428 -28.17 5.03 17.28
C ASN A 428 -29.22 6.04 16.78
N VAL A 429 -29.52 6.07 15.47
CA VAL A 429 -30.56 6.90 14.88
C VAL A 429 -31.94 6.48 15.38
N ASP A 430 -32.16 5.18 15.57
CA ASP A 430 -33.45 4.68 16.06
C ASP A 430 -33.63 4.97 17.56
N VAL A 431 -32.54 4.94 18.34
CA VAL A 431 -32.54 5.43 19.73
C VAL A 431 -32.90 6.92 19.77
N LEU A 432 -32.29 7.74 18.92
CA LEU A 432 -32.58 9.17 18.82
C LEU A 432 -34.05 9.43 18.44
N LYS A 433 -34.63 8.65 17.52
CA LYS A 433 -36.06 8.75 17.19
C LYS A 433 -36.96 8.47 18.40
N ARG A 434 -36.66 7.41 19.17
CA ARG A 434 -37.39 7.09 20.41
C ARG A 434 -37.28 8.22 21.44
N LEU A 435 -36.07 8.70 21.68
CA LEU A 435 -35.84 9.83 22.59
C LEU A 435 -36.55 11.10 22.14
N ASN A 436 -36.63 11.32 20.81
CA ASN A 436 -37.31 12.50 20.26
C ASN A 436 -38.85 12.43 20.39
N ALA A 437 -39.41 11.23 20.50
CA ALA A 437 -40.86 11.04 20.72
C ALA A 437 -41.29 11.30 22.17
N ILE A 438 -40.37 11.35 23.12
CA ILE A 438 -40.71 11.57 24.55
C ILE A 438 -40.82 13.08 24.84
N ASN A 439 -41.81 13.44 25.62
CA ASN A 439 -41.98 14.84 26.06
C ASN A 439 -40.80 15.27 26.95
N ALA A 440 -40.18 16.34 26.59
CA ALA A 440 -39.07 16.89 27.38
C ALA A 440 -39.64 17.83 28.46
N SER A 441 -39.08 17.80 29.65
CA SER A 441 -39.37 18.78 30.73
C SER A 441 -38.82 20.17 30.41
N LYS A 442 -37.69 20.20 29.67
CA LYS A 442 -37.06 21.46 29.24
C LYS A 442 -36.46 21.31 27.85
N LYS A 443 -36.58 22.38 27.05
CA LYS A 443 -35.92 22.49 25.73
C LYS A 443 -35.33 23.90 25.58
N TRP A 444 -34.10 24.00 25.07
CA TRP A 444 -33.46 25.25 24.75
C TRP A 444 -32.42 25.06 23.65
N ASN A 445 -31.92 26.15 23.12
CA ASN A 445 -30.81 26.15 22.15
C ASN A 445 -29.71 27.06 22.66
N ILE A 446 -28.49 26.75 22.21
CA ILE A 446 -27.32 27.57 22.44
C ILE A 446 -26.58 27.78 21.12
N THR A 447 -25.95 28.93 20.99
CA THR A 447 -25.03 29.21 19.89
C THR A 447 -23.61 29.09 20.44
N LEU A 448 -22.85 28.16 19.85
CA LEU A 448 -21.44 27.94 20.20
C LEU A 448 -20.53 28.92 19.47
N PRO A 449 -19.43 29.40 20.08
CA PRO A 449 -18.41 30.16 19.39
C PRO A 449 -17.86 29.36 18.17
N ILE A 450 -17.67 30.03 17.04
CA ILE A 450 -17.06 29.44 15.85
C ILE A 450 -15.74 30.14 15.61
N ALA A 451 -14.64 29.40 15.63
CA ALA A 451 -13.32 29.91 15.31
C ALA A 451 -13.00 29.83 13.80
N GLU A 452 -13.82 29.15 13.00
CA GLU A 452 -13.61 28.91 11.56
C GLU A 452 -12.22 28.34 11.22
N ASP A 453 -11.63 27.59 12.16
CA ASP A 453 -10.32 26.95 12.05
C ASP A 453 -10.40 25.44 11.81
N TYR A 454 -11.62 24.87 11.81
CA TYR A 454 -11.90 23.45 11.64
C TYR A 454 -11.29 22.54 12.72
N LEU A 455 -10.90 23.09 13.86
CA LEU A 455 -10.40 22.35 15.00
C LEU A 455 -11.52 22.00 16.01
N SER A 456 -11.19 21.11 16.93
CA SER A 456 -12.09 20.80 18.05
C SER A 456 -11.96 21.84 19.14
N HIS A 457 -13.09 22.39 19.58
CA HIS A 457 -13.22 23.33 20.67
C HIS A 457 -14.02 22.74 21.81
N SER A 458 -13.88 23.35 22.99
CA SER A 458 -14.69 22.97 24.16
C SER A 458 -15.18 24.22 24.90
N THR A 459 -16.35 24.07 25.50
CA THR A 459 -16.95 25.12 26.35
C THR A 459 -17.77 24.47 27.46
N GLU A 460 -17.95 25.19 28.54
CA GLU A 460 -18.90 24.84 29.60
C GLU A 460 -20.19 25.64 29.43
N ILE A 461 -21.30 24.99 29.67
CA ILE A 461 -22.61 25.64 29.75
C ILE A 461 -23.24 25.38 31.10
N LYS A 462 -23.94 26.40 31.61
CA LYS A 462 -24.79 26.26 32.79
C LYS A 462 -26.12 25.63 32.40
N VAL A 463 -26.48 24.55 33.08
CA VAL A 463 -27.80 23.94 33.01
C VAL A 463 -28.56 24.34 34.27
N ASP A 464 -29.76 24.92 34.13
CA ASP A 464 -30.54 25.33 35.29
C ASP A 464 -30.98 24.13 36.10
N ALA A 465 -31.28 24.40 37.37
CA ALA A 465 -31.72 23.40 38.34
C ALA A 465 -32.86 22.51 37.81
N LEU A 466 -32.74 21.24 38.11
CA LEU A 466 -33.80 20.27 37.84
C LEU A 466 -34.68 20.24 39.11
N THR A 467 -35.96 20.60 38.94
CA THR A 467 -36.95 20.41 40.00
C THR A 467 -37.29 18.94 40.11
N SER A 468 -37.26 18.41 41.34
CA SER A 468 -37.68 17.03 41.68
C SER A 468 -39.12 16.74 41.31
#